data_0b07dd73576395f6ac7b4790d60993ad
#
_entry.id   0b07dd73576395f6ac7b4790d60993ad
#
_cell.length_a   1.000
_cell.length_b   1.000
_cell.length_c   1.000
_cell.angle_alpha   90.00
_cell.angle_beta   90.00
_cell.angle_gamma   90.00
#
_symmetry.space_group_name_H-M   'P 1'
#
loop_
_entity.id
_entity.type
_entity.pdbx_description
1 polymer ?
#
loop_
_entity_poly.entity_id
_entity_poly.type
_entity_poly.pdbx_seq_one_letter_code
_entity_poly.pdbx_strand_id
1 'polypeptide(L)'
;MHNEIIKVSQMPQQLYNDYGAWMRSQFPFRVQKISIDAGFSCPNRDGKVSHGGCTFCDNRTFNPSYCQPSISIAKQIEEGKRFFASKYPTMKYLAYFQAYSNTYAPLDTLRRRYEEALEQEDVVGLVIGTRPDCVDDSLLDYLAELNLHTHLVVEYGIESVNDLTLLRVNRGHSFECSRKAVC
;
A
#
# COMPACT_ATOMS: atom_id res chain seq x y z
N MET A 1 10.52 16.62 -56.33
CA MET A 1 9.56 16.45 -55.22
C MET A 1 9.88 15.14 -54.52
N HIS A 2 10.60 15.21 -53.39
CA HIS A 2 10.98 14.04 -52.59
C HIS A 2 9.91 13.88 -51.51
N ASN A 3 9.17 12.78 -51.59
CA ASN A 3 8.28 12.34 -50.51
C ASN A 3 9.14 11.74 -49.37
N GLU A 4 9.38 12.52 -48.34
CA GLU A 4 9.85 11.97 -47.07
C GLU A 4 8.70 11.22 -46.39
N ILE A 5 8.80 9.87 -46.45
CA ILE A 5 7.95 8.99 -45.67
C ILE A 5 8.41 9.10 -44.22
N ILE A 6 7.64 9.80 -43.40
CA ILE A 6 7.82 9.82 -41.96
C ILE A 6 7.63 8.40 -41.44
N LYS A 7 8.73 7.71 -41.11
CA LYS A 7 8.69 6.44 -40.35
C LYS A 7 8.14 6.74 -38.97
N VAL A 8 6.85 6.50 -38.77
CA VAL A 8 6.25 6.39 -37.45
C VAL A 8 6.96 5.20 -36.77
N SER A 9 7.88 5.49 -35.86
CA SER A 9 8.50 4.47 -35.03
C SER A 9 7.38 3.78 -34.26
N GLN A 10 7.08 2.53 -34.61
CA GLN A 10 6.18 1.69 -33.82
C GLN A 10 6.84 1.52 -32.44
N MET A 11 6.32 2.23 -31.45
CA MET A 11 6.63 1.86 -30.06
C MET A 11 6.21 0.41 -29.87
N PRO A 12 7.04 -0.43 -29.24
CA PRO A 12 6.63 -1.81 -28.97
C PRO A 12 5.32 -1.77 -28.20
N GLN A 13 4.29 -2.44 -28.75
CA GLN A 13 2.99 -2.53 -28.12
C GLN A 13 3.16 -3.20 -26.76
N GLN A 14 2.87 -2.48 -25.69
CA GLN A 14 2.97 -3.01 -24.34
C GLN A 14 1.88 -4.07 -24.17
N LEU A 15 2.29 -5.33 -23.92
CA LEU A 15 1.38 -6.48 -23.88
C LEU A 15 0.65 -6.63 -22.53
N TYR A 16 1.02 -5.85 -21.52
CA TYR A 16 0.42 -5.86 -20.17
C TYR A 16 0.53 -4.48 -19.53
N ASN A 17 -0.30 -4.25 -18.50
CA ASN A 17 -0.22 -3.04 -17.70
C ASN A 17 0.96 -3.13 -16.71
N ASP A 18 2.02 -2.40 -16.99
CA ASP A 18 3.19 -2.29 -16.11
C ASP A 18 2.98 -1.20 -15.08
N TYR A 19 3.09 -1.57 -13.80
CA TYR A 19 2.96 -0.63 -12.67
C TYR A 19 3.93 0.55 -12.78
N GLY A 20 5.17 0.30 -13.22
CA GLY A 20 6.15 1.37 -13.42
C GLY A 20 5.75 2.36 -14.52
N ALA A 21 5.14 1.86 -15.62
CA ALA A 21 4.60 2.72 -16.68
C ALA A 21 3.41 3.55 -16.17
N TRP A 22 2.51 2.91 -15.41
CA TRP A 22 1.39 3.60 -14.76
C TRP A 22 1.88 4.69 -13.80
N MET A 23 2.84 4.41 -12.92
CA MET A 23 3.42 5.40 -12.01
C MET A 23 4.05 6.59 -12.76
N ARG A 24 4.73 6.34 -13.89
CA ARG A 24 5.27 7.42 -14.74
C ARG A 24 4.18 8.29 -15.40
N SER A 25 2.98 7.76 -15.58
CA SER A 25 1.84 8.55 -16.06
C SER A 25 1.20 9.42 -14.97
N GLN A 26 1.34 9.02 -13.69
CA GLN A 26 0.78 9.74 -12.55
C GLN A 26 1.73 10.83 -12.03
N PHE A 27 3.04 10.67 -12.17
CA PHE A 27 4.03 11.57 -11.60
C PHE A 27 5.09 11.99 -12.63
N PRO A 28 5.46 13.29 -12.68
CA PRO A 28 6.52 13.79 -13.55
C PRO A 28 7.93 13.45 -13.06
N PHE A 29 8.04 12.75 -11.93
CA PHE A 29 9.28 12.33 -11.27
C PHE A 29 9.21 10.86 -10.89
N ARG A 30 10.36 10.29 -10.54
CA ARG A 30 10.43 8.92 -10.08
C ARG A 30 9.86 8.81 -8.67
N VAL A 31 9.06 7.76 -8.44
CA VAL A 31 8.46 7.48 -7.13
C VAL A 31 8.85 6.07 -6.67
N GLN A 32 9.14 5.93 -5.39
CA GLN A 32 9.50 4.67 -4.73
C GLN A 32 8.64 4.46 -3.49
N LYS A 33 8.14 3.23 -3.27
CA LYS A 33 7.47 2.86 -2.01
C LYS A 33 8.53 2.68 -0.92
N ILE A 34 8.31 3.28 0.26
CA ILE A 34 9.05 3.01 1.50
C ILE A 34 8.12 2.25 2.44
N SER A 35 8.51 1.03 2.81
CA SER A 35 7.74 0.20 3.76
C SER A 35 7.76 0.80 5.15
N ILE A 36 6.59 0.78 5.82
CA ILE A 36 6.37 1.30 7.17
C ILE A 36 5.63 0.24 7.99
N ASP A 37 6.15 -0.04 9.17
CA ASP A 37 5.44 -0.75 10.23
C ASP A 37 4.96 0.27 11.27
N ALA A 38 3.66 0.59 11.24
CA ALA A 38 3.06 1.55 12.16
C ALA A 38 2.59 0.92 13.49
N GLY A 39 2.89 -0.35 13.71
CA GLY A 39 2.52 -1.08 14.93
C GLY A 39 1.06 -1.52 14.96
N PHE A 40 0.39 -1.57 13.83
CA PHE A 40 -0.98 -2.10 13.75
C PHE A 40 -1.00 -3.62 13.96
N SER A 41 -2.17 -4.13 14.38
CA SER A 41 -2.42 -5.55 14.53
C SER A 41 -3.26 -6.10 13.36
N CYS A 42 -3.74 -7.32 13.53
CA CYS A 42 -4.65 -7.97 12.60
C CYS A 42 -5.72 -8.72 13.38
N PRO A 43 -7.02 -8.53 13.10
CA PRO A 43 -8.11 -9.19 13.83
C PRO A 43 -8.08 -10.71 13.70
N ASN A 44 -7.33 -11.23 12.73
CA ASN A 44 -7.09 -12.66 12.53
C ASN A 44 -5.94 -13.20 13.38
N ARG A 45 -5.29 -12.37 14.20
CA ARG A 45 -4.17 -12.73 15.09
C ARG A 45 -4.44 -12.42 16.54
N ASP A 46 -5.14 -11.33 16.84
CA ASP A 46 -5.39 -10.86 18.21
C ASP A 46 -6.63 -11.49 18.86
N GLY A 47 -7.34 -12.35 18.16
CA GLY A 47 -8.49 -13.09 18.68
C GLY A 47 -9.84 -12.47 18.39
N LYS A 48 -9.93 -11.31 17.72
CA LYS A 48 -11.23 -10.70 17.38
C LYS A 48 -11.99 -11.51 16.32
N VAL A 49 -11.29 -12.03 15.32
CA VAL A 49 -11.83 -12.91 14.27
C VAL A 49 -11.31 -14.33 14.46
N SER A 50 -9.99 -14.49 14.61
CA SER A 50 -9.31 -15.77 14.79
C SER A 50 -7.97 -15.55 15.49
N HIS A 51 -7.25 -16.64 15.79
CA HIS A 51 -5.91 -16.61 16.37
C HIS A 51 -4.86 -17.12 15.36
N GLY A 52 -3.61 -16.71 15.54
CA GLY A 52 -2.47 -17.21 14.79
C GLY A 52 -2.28 -16.59 13.39
N GLY A 53 -3.29 -15.95 12.81
CA GLY A 53 -3.24 -15.36 11.47
C GLY A 53 -3.47 -16.35 10.34
N CYS A 54 -3.31 -15.88 9.12
CA CYS A 54 -3.37 -16.73 7.93
C CYS A 54 -2.16 -17.65 7.85
N THR A 55 -2.32 -18.85 7.28
CA THR A 55 -1.26 -19.89 7.23
C THR A 55 0.00 -19.44 6.47
N PHE A 56 -0.12 -18.48 5.57
CA PHE A 56 0.96 -17.93 4.75
C PHE A 56 1.54 -16.62 5.30
N CYS A 57 0.99 -16.08 6.42
CA CYS A 57 1.36 -14.74 6.90
C CYS A 57 2.71 -14.76 7.62
N ASP A 58 3.73 -14.26 6.95
CA ASP A 58 5.04 -13.96 7.53
C ASP A 58 5.49 -12.53 7.18
N ASN A 59 5.23 -11.58 8.09
CA ASN A 59 5.59 -10.18 7.88
C ASN A 59 7.10 -9.92 7.83
N ARG A 60 7.94 -10.83 8.33
CA ARG A 60 9.41 -10.70 8.25
C ARG A 60 9.89 -10.69 6.81
N THR A 61 9.14 -11.30 5.89
CA THR A 61 9.48 -11.37 4.47
C THR A 61 9.41 -10.00 3.78
N PHE A 62 8.60 -9.07 4.29
CA PHE A 62 8.30 -7.79 3.65
C PHE A 62 8.96 -6.60 4.34
N ASN A 63 9.44 -6.77 5.57
CA ASN A 63 9.96 -5.68 6.37
C ASN A 63 11.48 -5.57 6.26
N PRO A 64 12.01 -4.48 5.64
CA PRO A 64 13.41 -4.11 5.78
C PRO A 64 13.79 -3.93 7.25
N SER A 65 15.08 -3.99 7.57
CA SER A 65 15.56 -3.91 8.96
C SER A 65 15.16 -2.62 9.69
N TYR A 66 14.94 -1.53 8.96
CA TYR A 66 14.48 -0.25 9.51
C TYR A 66 12.98 -0.21 9.80
N CYS A 67 12.19 -1.12 9.22
CA CYS A 67 10.73 -1.16 9.31
C CYS A 67 10.32 -1.94 10.57
N GLN A 68 10.20 -1.24 11.69
CA GLN A 68 9.89 -1.83 13.01
C GLN A 68 8.90 -0.94 13.78
N PRO A 69 7.92 -1.54 14.50
CA PRO A 69 6.89 -0.78 15.24
C PRO A 69 7.44 0.04 16.42
N SER A 70 8.65 -0.24 16.87
CA SER A 70 9.35 0.51 17.92
C SER A 70 10.02 1.79 17.41
N ILE A 71 10.10 1.98 16.09
CA ILE A 71 10.71 3.12 15.43
C ILE A 71 9.60 4.05 14.93
N SER A 72 9.70 5.37 15.13
CA SER A 72 8.71 6.33 14.61
C SER A 72 8.60 6.26 13.08
N ILE A 73 7.42 6.58 12.54
CA ILE A 73 7.16 6.59 11.10
C ILE A 73 8.14 7.52 10.38
N ALA A 74 8.37 8.72 10.94
CA ALA A 74 9.33 9.67 10.41
C ALA A 74 10.73 9.07 10.29
N LYS A 75 11.19 8.33 11.31
CA LYS A 75 12.50 7.69 11.29
C LYS A 75 12.57 6.53 10.30
N GLN A 76 11.51 5.73 10.18
CA GLN A 76 11.43 4.66 9.17
C GLN A 76 11.51 5.23 7.75
N ILE A 77 10.84 6.36 7.50
CA ILE A 77 10.90 7.06 6.21
C ILE A 77 12.30 7.60 5.95
N GLU A 78 12.95 8.23 6.93
CA GLU A 78 14.32 8.70 6.80
C GLU A 78 15.31 7.59 6.43
N GLU A 79 15.25 6.45 7.12
CA GLU A 79 16.09 5.29 6.82
C GLU A 79 15.75 4.66 5.46
N GLY A 80 14.49 4.60 5.10
CA GLY A 80 14.04 4.16 3.78
C GLY A 80 14.57 5.07 2.65
N LYS A 81 14.54 6.39 2.84
CA LYS A 81 15.15 7.35 1.92
C LYS A 81 16.65 7.09 1.75
N ARG A 82 17.37 6.90 2.83
CA ARG A 82 18.82 6.58 2.80
C ARG A 82 19.10 5.29 2.04
N PHE A 83 18.28 4.26 2.24
CA PHE A 83 18.42 2.99 1.54
C PHE A 83 18.31 3.14 0.02
N PHE A 84 17.41 3.99 -0.47
CA PHE A 84 17.20 4.22 -1.90
C PHE A 84 18.07 5.33 -2.51
N ALA A 85 18.56 6.29 -1.71
CA ALA A 85 19.31 7.46 -2.18
C ALA A 85 20.57 7.13 -2.97
N SER A 86 21.25 6.03 -2.62
CA SER A 86 22.45 5.58 -3.32
C SER A 86 22.17 5.18 -4.77
N LYS A 87 20.93 4.78 -5.08
CA LYS A 87 20.53 4.31 -6.40
C LYS A 87 19.96 5.41 -7.29
N TYR A 88 19.28 6.38 -6.69
CA TYR A 88 18.57 7.43 -7.42
C TYR A 88 18.56 8.74 -6.60
N PRO A 89 19.38 9.75 -6.94
CA PRO A 89 19.56 10.95 -6.12
C PRO A 89 18.33 11.88 -6.07
N THR A 90 17.42 11.79 -7.06
CA THR A 90 16.19 12.61 -7.11
C THR A 90 14.98 11.72 -7.29
N MET A 91 14.26 11.45 -6.20
CA MET A 91 12.99 10.72 -6.23
C MET A 91 12.08 11.21 -5.13
N LYS A 92 10.79 10.95 -5.30
CA LYS A 92 9.77 11.12 -4.28
C LYS A 92 9.31 9.75 -3.77
N TYR A 93 8.54 9.74 -2.69
CA TYR A 93 8.22 8.51 -2.00
C TYR A 93 6.73 8.37 -1.74
N LEU A 94 6.25 7.12 -1.77
CA LEU A 94 4.97 6.74 -1.20
C LEU A 94 5.24 6.03 0.13
N ALA A 95 4.60 6.48 1.18
CA ALA A 95 4.65 5.83 2.48
C ALA A 95 3.76 4.57 2.43
N TYR A 96 4.38 3.39 2.47
CA TYR A 96 3.70 2.12 2.29
C TYR A 96 3.50 1.40 3.61
N PHE A 97 2.31 1.50 4.15
CA PHE A 97 1.85 0.80 5.34
C PHE A 97 1.48 -0.63 4.96
N GLN A 98 2.30 -1.61 5.30
CA GLN A 98 2.06 -2.98 4.83
C GLN A 98 2.11 -4.07 5.90
N ALA A 99 2.69 -3.83 7.07
CA ALA A 99 2.68 -4.81 8.14
C ALA A 99 1.27 -4.99 8.70
N TYR A 100 0.72 -6.22 8.63
CA TYR A 100 -0.61 -6.58 9.13
C TYR A 100 -1.80 -5.87 8.43
N SER A 101 -2.73 -5.28 9.22
CA SER A 101 -3.95 -4.63 8.70
C SER A 101 -3.93 -3.16 9.07
N ASN A 102 -3.52 -2.32 8.14
CA ASN A 102 -3.17 -0.94 8.42
C ASN A 102 -4.36 0.02 8.50
N THR A 103 -5.58 -0.50 8.51
CA THR A 103 -6.82 0.19 8.83
C THR A 103 -7.47 -0.35 10.12
N TYR A 104 -6.81 -1.28 10.80
CA TYR A 104 -7.33 -1.92 12.00
C TYR A 104 -6.89 -1.19 13.26
N ALA A 105 -7.44 0.00 13.48
CA ALA A 105 -7.27 0.83 14.67
C ALA A 105 -8.40 1.89 14.75
N PRO A 106 -8.58 2.58 15.89
CA PRO A 106 -9.47 3.74 15.97
C PRO A 106 -9.07 4.82 14.94
N LEU A 107 -10.08 5.49 14.33
CA LEU A 107 -9.89 6.46 13.27
C LEU A 107 -8.87 7.56 13.61
N ASP A 108 -8.93 8.11 14.84
CA ASP A 108 -7.96 9.13 15.29
C ASP A 108 -6.52 8.62 15.32
N THR A 109 -6.33 7.32 15.57
CA THR A 109 -5.01 6.71 15.52
C THR A 109 -4.54 6.55 14.08
N LEU A 110 -5.43 6.16 13.17
CA LEU A 110 -5.14 6.06 11.73
C LEU A 110 -4.78 7.43 11.16
N ARG A 111 -5.59 8.46 11.42
CA ARG A 111 -5.34 9.85 11.01
C ARG A 111 -3.93 10.29 11.42
N ARG A 112 -3.62 10.21 12.68
CA ARG A 112 -2.34 10.62 13.23
C ARG A 112 -1.15 9.89 12.58
N ARG A 113 -1.29 8.59 12.30
CA ARG A 113 -0.22 7.80 11.66
C ARG A 113 -0.04 8.14 10.19
N TYR A 114 -1.13 8.38 9.47
CA TYR A 114 -1.06 8.73 8.06
C TYR A 114 -0.56 10.18 7.88
N GLU A 115 -1.00 11.10 8.70
CA GLU A 115 -0.54 12.49 8.72
C GLU A 115 0.95 12.58 9.06
N GLU A 116 1.43 11.85 10.09
CA GLU A 116 2.86 11.77 10.42
C GLU A 116 3.73 11.37 9.20
N ALA A 117 3.22 10.44 8.37
CA ALA A 117 3.92 10.04 7.16
C ALA A 117 3.88 11.10 6.07
N LEU A 118 2.74 11.77 5.88
CA LEU A 118 2.56 12.80 4.85
C LEU A 118 3.30 14.11 5.16
N GLU A 119 3.56 14.41 6.43
CA GLU A 119 4.37 15.55 6.87
C GLU A 119 5.87 15.41 6.50
N GLN A 120 6.31 14.21 6.12
CA GLN A 120 7.70 14.00 5.78
C GLN A 120 8.04 14.56 4.39
N GLU A 121 9.13 15.32 4.30
CA GLU A 121 9.63 15.85 3.03
C GLU A 121 9.73 14.76 1.97
N ASP A 122 9.37 15.08 0.72
CA ASP A 122 9.37 14.18 -0.44
C ASP A 122 8.39 13.00 -0.39
N VAL A 123 7.55 12.89 0.63
CA VAL A 123 6.43 11.95 0.62
C VAL A 123 5.26 12.57 -0.16
N VAL A 124 4.84 11.92 -1.23
CA VAL A 124 3.81 12.42 -2.16
C VAL A 124 2.52 11.61 -2.11
N GLY A 125 2.42 10.66 -1.21
CA GLY A 125 1.21 9.87 -1.05
C GLY A 125 1.37 8.67 -0.16
N LEU A 126 0.27 7.94 0.01
CA LEU A 126 0.17 6.75 0.83
C LEU A 126 -0.21 5.53 0.02
N VAL A 127 0.31 4.38 0.42
CA VAL A 127 -0.20 3.06 0.05
C VAL A 127 -0.54 2.31 1.32
N ILE A 128 -1.78 1.86 1.46
CA ILE A 128 -2.30 1.25 2.69
C ILE A 128 -2.70 -0.19 2.40
N GLY A 129 -1.86 -1.14 2.83
CA GLY A 129 -2.15 -2.56 2.76
C GLY A 129 -3.08 -2.97 3.91
N THR A 130 -4.24 -3.56 3.60
CA THR A 130 -5.21 -3.94 4.62
C THR A 130 -6.07 -5.13 4.22
N ARG A 131 -6.97 -5.51 5.12
CA ARG A 131 -7.99 -6.53 4.94
C ARG A 131 -9.32 -5.89 4.54
N PRO A 132 -10.14 -6.55 3.69
CA PRO A 132 -11.45 -6.02 3.29
C PRO A 132 -12.46 -5.94 4.45
N ASP A 133 -12.27 -6.71 5.53
CA ASP A 133 -13.11 -6.69 6.74
C ASP A 133 -12.62 -5.69 7.82
N CYS A 134 -11.64 -4.85 7.48
CA CYS A 134 -11.08 -3.83 8.36
C CYS A 134 -11.35 -2.41 7.85
N VAL A 135 -12.47 -2.19 7.20
CA VAL A 135 -12.92 -0.88 6.72
C VAL A 135 -14.37 -0.64 7.16
N ASP A 136 -14.69 0.60 7.47
CA ASP A 136 -16.05 1.08 7.75
C ASP A 136 -16.28 2.42 7.04
N ASP A 137 -17.53 2.88 7.03
CA ASP A 137 -17.93 4.10 6.31
C ASP A 137 -17.16 5.32 6.79
N SER A 138 -16.92 5.46 8.10
CA SER A 138 -16.21 6.61 8.68
C SER A 138 -14.75 6.68 8.22
N LEU A 139 -14.11 5.53 8.07
CA LEU A 139 -12.76 5.43 7.51
C LEU A 139 -12.78 5.72 6.01
N LEU A 140 -13.75 5.19 5.26
CA LEU A 140 -13.85 5.43 3.81
C LEU A 140 -14.09 6.91 3.51
N ASP A 141 -14.93 7.61 4.30
CA ASP A 141 -15.14 9.04 4.20
C ASP A 141 -13.82 9.81 4.42
N TYR A 142 -13.08 9.45 5.45
CA TYR A 142 -11.77 10.05 5.70
C TYR A 142 -10.76 9.79 4.57
N LEU A 143 -10.69 8.57 4.07
CA LEU A 143 -9.79 8.24 2.96
C LEU A 143 -10.20 8.95 1.66
N ALA A 144 -11.49 9.14 1.41
CA ALA A 144 -12.00 9.91 0.29
C ALA A 144 -11.58 11.39 0.40
N GLU A 145 -11.72 12.01 1.59
CA GLU A 145 -11.23 13.36 1.86
C GLU A 145 -9.72 13.47 1.64
N LEU A 146 -8.95 12.54 2.20
CA LEU A 146 -7.50 12.51 2.08
C LEU A 146 -7.05 12.41 0.61
N ASN A 147 -7.75 11.63 -0.21
CA ASN A 147 -7.47 11.44 -1.63
C ASN A 147 -7.67 12.72 -2.47
N LEU A 148 -8.36 13.74 -1.96
CA LEU A 148 -8.47 15.04 -2.63
C LEU A 148 -7.15 15.84 -2.57
N HIS A 149 -6.26 15.51 -1.64
CA HIS A 149 -5.06 16.30 -1.34
C HIS A 149 -3.74 15.53 -1.53
N THR A 150 -3.80 14.20 -1.65
CA THR A 150 -2.61 13.37 -1.80
C THR A 150 -2.90 12.14 -2.68
N HIS A 151 -1.85 11.53 -3.22
CA HIS A 151 -2.00 10.26 -3.92
C HIS A 151 -2.24 9.13 -2.92
N LEU A 152 -3.39 8.47 -3.02
CA LEU A 152 -3.81 7.42 -2.11
C LEU A 152 -4.10 6.11 -2.86
N VAL A 153 -3.52 5.02 -2.37
CA VAL A 153 -3.81 3.66 -2.84
C VAL A 153 -4.19 2.80 -1.64
N VAL A 154 -5.32 2.11 -1.71
CA VAL A 154 -5.70 1.08 -0.74
C VAL A 154 -5.54 -0.30 -1.40
N GLU A 155 -4.71 -1.14 -0.81
CA GLU A 155 -4.44 -2.50 -1.28
C GLU A 155 -5.17 -3.51 -0.41
N TYR A 156 -6.26 -4.09 -0.92
CA TYR A 156 -7.01 -5.14 -0.22
C TYR A 156 -6.42 -6.52 -0.46
N GLY A 157 -6.04 -7.20 0.62
CA GLY A 157 -5.67 -8.62 0.59
C GLY A 157 -6.92 -9.50 0.45
N ILE A 158 -7.36 -9.77 -0.76
CA ILE A 158 -8.52 -10.63 -1.05
C ILE A 158 -8.15 -12.11 -0.95
N GLU A 159 -6.97 -12.47 -1.43
CA GLU A 159 -6.31 -13.79 -1.44
C GLU A 159 -7.00 -14.83 -2.32
N SER A 160 -8.33 -14.97 -2.26
CA SER A 160 -9.09 -15.92 -3.08
C SER A 160 -10.55 -15.50 -3.24
N VAL A 161 -11.14 -15.85 -4.37
CA VAL A 161 -12.60 -15.77 -4.62
C VAL A 161 -13.35 -17.02 -4.13
N ASN A 162 -12.63 -18.05 -3.66
CA ASN A 162 -13.20 -19.31 -3.21
C ASN A 162 -13.16 -19.37 -1.67
N ASP A 163 -14.33 -19.41 -1.04
CA ASP A 163 -14.48 -19.42 0.41
C ASP A 163 -13.86 -20.68 1.08
N LEU A 164 -13.88 -21.84 0.40
CA LEU A 164 -13.19 -23.03 0.93
C LEU A 164 -11.66 -22.81 0.99
N THR A 165 -11.11 -22.11 0.03
CA THR A 165 -9.69 -21.74 0.05
C THR A 165 -9.41 -20.75 1.18
N LEU A 166 -10.25 -19.72 1.33
CA LEU A 166 -10.15 -18.74 2.41
C LEU A 166 -10.21 -19.43 3.79
N LEU A 167 -11.13 -20.40 3.96
CA LEU A 167 -11.22 -21.20 5.18
C LEU A 167 -9.93 -22.03 5.43
N ARG A 168 -9.42 -22.71 4.40
CA ARG A 168 -8.20 -23.54 4.51
C ARG A 168 -6.96 -22.75 4.91
N VAL A 169 -6.84 -21.52 4.44
CA VAL A 169 -5.72 -20.64 4.79
C VAL A 169 -5.98 -19.80 6.04
N ASN A 170 -7.04 -20.06 6.77
CA ASN A 170 -7.47 -19.32 7.96
C ASN A 170 -7.57 -17.81 7.68
N ARG A 171 -8.21 -17.41 6.56
CA ARG A 171 -8.30 -15.99 6.18
C ARG A 171 -9.23 -15.18 7.11
N GLY A 172 -10.29 -15.79 7.63
CA GLY A 172 -11.20 -15.19 8.62
C GLY A 172 -12.25 -14.23 8.04
N HIS A 173 -12.33 -14.06 6.73
CA HIS A 173 -13.43 -13.39 6.03
C HIS A 173 -13.81 -14.15 4.76
N SER A 174 -15.02 -13.92 4.24
CA SER A 174 -15.51 -14.50 3.00
C SER A 174 -15.17 -13.65 1.78
N PHE A 175 -15.35 -14.20 0.58
CA PHE A 175 -15.24 -13.43 -0.66
C PHE A 175 -16.33 -12.34 -0.75
N GLU A 176 -17.53 -12.60 -0.24
CA GLU A 176 -18.60 -11.60 -0.21
C GLU A 176 -18.19 -10.34 0.60
N CYS A 177 -17.44 -10.52 1.69
CA CYS A 177 -16.86 -9.39 2.42
C CYS A 177 -15.89 -8.58 1.53
N SER A 178 -15.03 -9.26 0.77
CA SER A 178 -14.13 -8.62 -0.17
C SER A 178 -14.88 -7.85 -1.27
N ARG A 179 -15.96 -8.44 -1.80
CA ARG A 179 -16.81 -7.81 -2.81
C ARG A 179 -17.43 -6.51 -2.29
N LYS A 180 -17.94 -6.51 -1.06
CA LYS A 180 -18.53 -5.31 -0.42
C LYS A 180 -17.53 -4.20 -0.15
N ALA A 181 -16.27 -4.54 0.13
CA ALA A 181 -15.23 -3.55 0.39
C ALA A 181 -14.74 -2.83 -0.89
N VAL A 182 -14.99 -3.41 -2.08
CA VAL A 182 -14.54 -2.89 -3.38
C VAL A 182 -15.67 -2.21 -4.17
N CYS A 183 -16.92 -2.60 -3.93
CA CYS A 183 -18.12 -2.07 -4.59
C CYS A 183 -18.85 -1.05 -3.73
#